data_afc48d5d7d6bda465367f778277107e5
#
_entry.id   afc48d5d7d6bda465367f778277107e5
#
_cell.length_a   1.000
_cell.length_b   1.000
_cell.length_c   1.000
_cell.angle_alpha   90.00
_cell.angle_beta   90.00
_cell.angle_gamma   90.00
#
_symmetry.space_group_name_H-M   'P 1'
#
loop_
_entity.id
_entity.type
_entity.pdbx_description
1 polymer ?
#
loop_
_entity_poly.entity_id
_entity_poly.type
_entity_poly.pdbx_seq_one_letter_code
_entity_poly.pdbx_strand_id
1 'polypeptide(L)'
;MMCAEEVFAEVKKQQPYIRGITVSGGECTLYPDFLEKLFVLARGAGLGTLIDSNGTLDFEKYPQLLAVTDGVMLDIKSWDLEDHLRVTGAANERVLKNLEYLAASGRLFEVRTVVVPELFDCEKTVRETARLAASYLERGNIRYKIIAYRPMGVREAYSHYHVPDQAFLDHLAELARLEGMTDVLVV
;
A
#
# COMPACT_ATOMS: atom_id res chain seq x y z
N MET A 1 -19.89 7.73 -15.55
CA MET A 1 -19.23 6.80 -14.60
C MET A 1 -19.25 5.45 -15.28
N MET A 2 -18.13 4.75 -15.37
CA MET A 2 -18.05 3.42 -16.03
C MET A 2 -18.42 2.33 -15.00
N CYS A 3 -19.12 1.27 -15.44
CA CYS A 3 -19.31 0.07 -14.63
C CYS A 3 -18.10 -0.88 -14.73
N ALA A 4 -18.06 -1.93 -13.91
CA ALA A 4 -16.93 -2.87 -13.88
C ALA A 4 -16.74 -3.60 -15.21
N GLU A 5 -17.83 -3.92 -15.90
CA GLU A 5 -17.83 -4.58 -17.19
C GLU A 5 -17.25 -3.68 -18.30
N GLU A 6 -17.58 -2.39 -18.27
CA GLU A 6 -17.04 -1.40 -19.22
C GLU A 6 -15.52 -1.21 -19.01
N VAL A 7 -15.08 -1.09 -17.74
CA VAL A 7 -13.64 -1.01 -17.41
C VAL A 7 -12.94 -2.29 -17.82
N PHE A 8 -13.53 -3.46 -17.54
CA PHE A 8 -12.94 -4.73 -17.91
C PHE A 8 -12.85 -4.91 -19.44
N ALA A 9 -13.80 -4.38 -20.22
CA ALA A 9 -13.72 -4.39 -21.67
C ALA A 9 -12.48 -3.66 -22.21
N GLU A 10 -12.07 -2.56 -21.55
CA GLU A 10 -10.81 -1.87 -21.87
C GLU A 10 -9.57 -2.68 -21.43
N VAL A 11 -9.60 -3.26 -20.24
CA VAL A 11 -8.52 -4.15 -19.75
C VAL A 11 -8.30 -5.31 -20.71
N LYS A 12 -9.37 -5.89 -21.21
CA LYS A 12 -9.34 -7.05 -22.11
C LYS A 12 -8.61 -6.77 -23.43
N LYS A 13 -8.61 -5.52 -23.91
CA LYS A 13 -7.85 -5.11 -25.11
C LYS A 13 -6.34 -5.20 -24.88
N GLN A 14 -5.90 -5.13 -23.61
CA GLN A 14 -4.50 -5.20 -23.22
C GLN A 14 -4.06 -6.61 -22.77
N GLN A 15 -4.99 -7.55 -22.65
CA GLN A 15 -4.76 -8.88 -22.09
C GLN A 15 -3.52 -9.62 -22.66
N PRO A 16 -3.19 -9.55 -23.97
CA PRO A 16 -1.99 -10.19 -24.51
C PRO A 16 -0.67 -9.64 -23.95
N TYR A 17 -0.69 -8.44 -23.36
CA TYR A 17 0.50 -7.72 -22.92
C TYR A 17 0.63 -7.58 -21.40
N ILE A 18 -0.41 -7.96 -20.62
CA ILE A 18 -0.46 -7.77 -19.18
C ILE A 18 -0.63 -9.10 -18.44
N ARG A 19 -0.11 -9.19 -17.22
CA ARG A 19 -0.28 -10.36 -16.34
C ARG A 19 -1.33 -10.11 -15.24
N GLY A 20 -1.73 -8.86 -15.06
CA GLY A 20 -2.66 -8.48 -14.00
C GLY A 20 -3.01 -7.00 -14.07
N ILE A 21 -3.87 -6.60 -13.18
CA ILE A 21 -4.30 -5.22 -13.00
C ILE A 21 -4.02 -4.77 -11.56
N THR A 22 -3.65 -3.52 -11.42
CA THR A 22 -3.61 -2.82 -10.14
C THR A 22 -4.63 -1.69 -10.19
N VAL A 23 -5.49 -1.63 -9.20
CA VAL A 23 -6.44 -0.51 -9.08
C VAL A 23 -5.96 0.44 -8.00
N SER A 24 -5.81 1.71 -8.39
CA SER A 24 -5.42 2.83 -7.53
C SER A 24 -6.21 4.09 -7.91
N GLY A 25 -5.77 5.28 -7.45
CA GLY A 25 -6.33 6.56 -7.84
C GLY A 25 -7.37 7.09 -6.85
N GLY A 26 -7.14 8.29 -6.28
CA GLY A 26 -7.83 8.74 -5.09
C GLY A 26 -7.70 7.70 -3.98
N GLU A 27 -8.81 7.11 -3.56
CA GLU A 27 -8.84 5.88 -2.76
C GLU A 27 -9.85 4.92 -3.41
N CYS A 28 -9.34 3.88 -4.05
CA CYS A 28 -10.18 2.94 -4.81
C CYS A 28 -11.10 2.09 -3.91
N THR A 29 -10.69 1.87 -2.66
CA THR A 29 -11.47 1.09 -1.70
C THR A 29 -12.71 1.80 -1.16
N LEU A 30 -12.96 3.03 -1.56
CA LEU A 30 -14.27 3.69 -1.36
C LEU A 30 -15.41 3.00 -2.15
N TYR A 31 -15.05 2.17 -3.13
CA TYR A 31 -15.99 1.44 -3.99
C TYR A 31 -15.71 -0.08 -3.97
N PRO A 32 -15.81 -0.75 -2.82
CA PRO A 32 -15.41 -2.15 -2.67
C PRO A 32 -16.22 -3.10 -3.56
N ASP A 33 -17.52 -2.87 -3.75
CA ASP A 33 -18.37 -3.68 -4.62
C ASP A 33 -17.98 -3.56 -6.11
N PHE A 34 -17.50 -2.38 -6.52
CA PHE A 34 -16.97 -2.19 -7.87
C PHE A 34 -15.66 -2.96 -8.05
N LEU A 35 -14.75 -2.89 -7.07
CA LEU A 35 -13.48 -3.62 -7.09
C LEU A 35 -13.72 -5.13 -7.15
N GLU A 36 -14.62 -5.64 -6.33
CA GLU A 36 -14.97 -7.06 -6.30
C GLU A 36 -15.44 -7.53 -7.68
N LYS A 37 -16.42 -6.84 -8.29
CA LYS A 37 -16.92 -7.17 -9.62
C LYS A 37 -15.83 -7.14 -10.69
N LEU A 38 -15.00 -6.09 -10.70
CA LEU A 38 -13.91 -5.96 -11.65
C LEU A 38 -12.90 -7.11 -11.49
N PHE A 39 -12.55 -7.47 -10.26
CA PHE A 39 -11.58 -8.52 -9.96
C PHE A 39 -12.12 -9.92 -10.26
N VAL A 40 -13.42 -10.16 -10.06
CA VAL A 40 -14.07 -11.40 -10.53
C VAL A 40 -13.88 -11.56 -12.04
N LEU A 41 -14.11 -10.50 -12.82
CA LEU A 41 -13.93 -10.52 -14.26
C LEU A 41 -12.46 -10.71 -14.66
N ALA A 42 -11.54 -10.02 -14.00
CA ALA A 42 -10.11 -10.12 -14.27
C ALA A 42 -9.57 -11.53 -13.98
N ARG A 43 -9.91 -12.10 -12.83
CA ARG A 43 -9.52 -13.48 -12.48
C ARG A 43 -10.13 -14.52 -13.40
N GLY A 44 -11.38 -14.34 -13.84
CA GLY A 44 -12.01 -15.17 -14.85
C GLY A 44 -11.30 -15.17 -16.21
N ALA A 45 -10.51 -14.13 -16.49
CA ALA A 45 -9.65 -14.01 -17.65
C ALA A 45 -8.18 -14.41 -17.39
N GLY A 46 -7.86 -14.94 -16.22
CA GLY A 46 -6.51 -15.36 -15.83
C GLY A 46 -5.56 -14.20 -15.49
N LEU A 47 -6.09 -13.01 -15.16
CA LEU A 47 -5.31 -11.85 -14.76
C LEU A 47 -5.17 -11.78 -13.24
N GLY A 48 -3.98 -11.41 -12.77
CA GLY A 48 -3.74 -11.08 -11.36
C GLY A 48 -4.43 -9.77 -10.96
N THR A 49 -4.69 -9.59 -9.66
CA THR A 49 -5.47 -8.48 -9.12
C THR A 49 -4.80 -7.88 -7.88
N LEU A 50 -4.43 -6.62 -7.95
CA LEU A 50 -3.83 -5.88 -6.83
C LEU A 50 -4.64 -4.62 -6.49
N ILE A 51 -4.77 -4.35 -5.19
CA ILE A 51 -5.33 -3.11 -4.64
C ILE A 51 -4.20 -2.22 -4.17
N ASP A 52 -4.24 -0.94 -4.51
CA ASP A 52 -3.40 0.12 -3.97
C ASP A 52 -4.24 1.00 -3.05
N SER A 53 -3.98 0.97 -1.73
CA SER A 53 -4.86 1.56 -0.72
C SER A 53 -4.10 2.33 0.35
N ASN A 54 -4.74 3.42 0.81
CA ASN A 54 -4.33 4.15 2.01
C ASN A 54 -4.76 3.47 3.33
N GLY A 55 -5.45 2.33 3.27
CA GLY A 55 -5.84 1.53 4.42
C GLY A 55 -7.05 2.04 5.21
N THR A 56 -7.86 2.95 4.67
CA THR A 56 -9.06 3.46 5.38
C THR A 56 -10.24 2.50 5.36
N LEU A 57 -10.33 1.59 4.37
CA LEU A 57 -11.33 0.52 4.35
C LEU A 57 -11.07 -0.48 5.48
N ASP A 58 -12.11 -1.00 6.12
CA ASP A 58 -12.01 -2.14 7.03
C ASP A 58 -12.01 -3.45 6.21
N PHE A 59 -10.82 -3.93 5.80
CA PHE A 59 -10.70 -5.10 4.94
C PHE A 59 -11.31 -6.37 5.53
N GLU A 60 -11.34 -6.50 6.87
CA GLU A 60 -11.94 -7.63 7.55
C GLU A 60 -13.45 -7.80 7.24
N LYS A 61 -14.12 -6.68 6.90
CA LYS A 61 -15.56 -6.68 6.54
C LYS A 61 -15.84 -7.03 5.08
N TYR A 62 -14.79 -7.21 4.28
CA TYR A 62 -14.91 -7.46 2.83
C TYR A 62 -14.17 -8.75 2.40
N PRO A 63 -14.52 -9.90 3.00
CA PRO A 63 -13.86 -11.17 2.69
C PRO A 63 -14.08 -11.61 1.24
N GLN A 64 -15.21 -11.24 0.61
CA GLN A 64 -15.48 -11.53 -0.81
C GLN A 64 -14.52 -10.78 -1.72
N LEU A 65 -14.27 -9.49 -1.46
CA LEU A 65 -13.27 -8.72 -2.20
C LEU A 65 -11.87 -9.34 -2.03
N LEU A 66 -11.49 -9.70 -0.80
CA LEU A 66 -10.19 -10.33 -0.55
C LEU A 66 -10.05 -11.72 -1.19
N ALA A 67 -11.15 -12.45 -1.37
CA ALA A 67 -11.13 -13.76 -2.04
C ALA A 67 -10.74 -13.65 -3.52
N VAL A 68 -11.01 -12.49 -4.15
CA VAL A 68 -10.68 -12.22 -5.55
C VAL A 68 -9.50 -11.26 -5.72
N THR A 69 -8.82 -10.90 -4.62
CA THR A 69 -7.63 -10.03 -4.60
C THR A 69 -6.39 -10.88 -4.36
N ASP A 70 -5.39 -10.79 -5.23
CA ASP A 70 -4.13 -11.51 -5.05
C ASP A 70 -3.23 -10.82 -4.02
N GLY A 71 -3.31 -9.49 -3.90
CA GLY A 71 -2.58 -8.76 -2.89
C GLY A 71 -2.99 -7.30 -2.75
N VAL A 72 -2.66 -6.73 -1.59
CA VAL A 72 -2.86 -5.32 -1.27
C VAL A 72 -1.52 -4.64 -1.09
N MET A 73 -1.34 -3.50 -1.75
CA MET A 73 -0.26 -2.56 -1.49
C MET A 73 -0.79 -1.51 -0.53
N LEU A 74 -0.24 -1.45 0.69
CA LEU A 74 -0.75 -0.64 1.77
C LEU A 74 0.20 0.51 2.11
N ASP A 75 -0.31 1.73 2.12
CA ASP A 75 0.45 2.91 2.52
C ASP A 75 0.41 3.11 4.04
N ILE A 76 1.58 3.17 4.69
CA ILE A 76 1.76 3.59 6.07
C ILE A 76 2.34 5.01 6.07
N LYS A 77 1.51 6.00 6.42
CA LYS A 77 1.90 7.42 6.38
C LYS A 77 2.68 7.86 7.62
N SER A 78 2.37 7.29 8.77
CA SER A 78 3.14 7.36 10.02
C SER A 78 2.67 6.26 10.98
N TRP A 79 3.58 5.74 11.79
CA TRP A 79 3.24 4.83 12.88
C TRP A 79 2.67 5.55 14.09
N ASP A 80 3.19 6.74 14.39
CA ASP A 80 2.72 7.56 15.49
C ASP A 80 1.35 8.19 15.17
N LEU A 81 0.43 8.14 16.15
CA LEU A 81 -0.92 8.66 15.97
C LEU A 81 -0.94 10.17 15.73
N GLU A 82 -0.14 10.93 16.50
CA GLU A 82 -0.12 12.40 16.39
C GLU A 82 0.46 12.82 15.05
N ASP A 83 1.55 12.16 14.64
CA ASP A 83 2.17 12.37 13.33
C ASP A 83 1.19 12.00 12.21
N HIS A 84 0.48 10.87 12.33
CA HIS A 84 -0.48 10.44 11.32
C HIS A 84 -1.66 11.42 11.20
N LEU A 85 -2.16 11.91 12.32
CA LEU A 85 -3.21 12.96 12.35
C LEU A 85 -2.72 14.23 11.67
N ARG A 86 -1.47 14.65 11.92
CA ARG A 86 -0.87 15.83 11.29
C ARG A 86 -0.72 15.66 9.77
N VAL A 87 -0.33 14.47 9.31
CA VAL A 87 -0.08 14.16 7.89
C VAL A 87 -1.38 13.97 7.11
N THR A 88 -2.36 13.29 7.70
CA THR A 88 -3.54 12.80 6.96
C THR A 88 -4.86 13.45 7.38
N GLY A 89 -4.91 14.02 8.60
CA GLY A 89 -6.16 14.49 9.21
C GLY A 89 -7.01 13.38 9.81
N ALA A 90 -6.55 12.12 9.82
CA ALA A 90 -7.27 10.96 10.32
C ALA A 90 -6.40 10.11 11.26
N ALA A 91 -7.03 9.31 12.10
CA ALA A 91 -6.34 8.38 12.99
C ALA A 91 -5.81 7.15 12.22
N ASN A 92 -4.76 6.50 12.75
CA ASN A 92 -4.08 5.39 12.08
C ASN A 92 -4.48 4.00 12.57
N GLU A 93 -5.33 3.87 13.58
CA GLU A 93 -5.69 2.57 14.17
C GLU A 93 -6.26 1.60 13.12
N ARG A 94 -7.07 2.13 12.18
CA ARG A 94 -7.61 1.33 11.08
C ARG A 94 -6.52 0.84 10.14
N VAL A 95 -5.59 1.72 9.81
CA VAL A 95 -4.48 1.39 8.88
C VAL A 95 -3.58 0.33 9.51
N LEU A 96 -3.23 0.48 10.78
CA LEU A 96 -2.40 -0.50 11.50
C LEU A 96 -3.12 -1.83 11.70
N LYS A 97 -4.43 -1.82 12.02
CA LYS A 97 -5.24 -3.04 12.06
C LYS A 97 -5.26 -3.75 10.69
N ASN A 98 -5.39 -3.01 9.61
CA ASN A 98 -5.34 -3.56 8.26
C ASN A 98 -3.96 -4.12 7.91
N LEU A 99 -2.88 -3.46 8.33
CA LEU A 99 -1.53 -3.98 8.14
C LEU A 99 -1.39 -5.38 8.74
N GLU A 100 -1.80 -5.54 10.00
CA GLU A 100 -1.75 -6.83 10.70
C GLU A 100 -2.68 -7.87 10.03
N TYR A 101 -3.94 -7.51 9.77
CA TYR A 101 -4.93 -8.41 9.19
C TYR A 101 -4.52 -8.92 7.80
N LEU A 102 -4.05 -8.01 6.92
CA LEU A 102 -3.61 -8.35 5.58
C LEU A 102 -2.34 -9.21 5.60
N ALA A 103 -1.39 -8.91 6.51
CA ALA A 103 -0.19 -9.73 6.68
C ALA A 103 -0.55 -11.13 7.20
N ALA A 104 -1.36 -11.24 8.25
CA ALA A 104 -1.80 -12.51 8.83
C ALA A 104 -2.60 -13.38 7.85
N SER A 105 -3.39 -12.76 6.96
CA SER A 105 -4.17 -13.47 5.93
C SER A 105 -3.37 -13.80 4.66
N GLY A 106 -2.08 -13.40 4.57
CA GLY A 106 -1.24 -13.58 3.38
C GLY A 106 -1.70 -12.73 2.18
N ARG A 107 -2.42 -11.63 2.44
CA ARG A 107 -2.91 -10.69 1.42
C ARG A 107 -2.11 -9.38 1.35
N LEU A 108 -1.16 -9.16 2.25
CA LEU A 108 -0.25 -8.03 2.16
C LEU A 108 0.83 -8.34 1.11
N PHE A 109 0.76 -7.68 -0.03
CA PHE A 109 1.73 -7.83 -1.11
C PHE A 109 2.92 -6.87 -0.93
N GLU A 110 2.63 -5.62 -0.60
CA GLU A 110 3.63 -4.58 -0.42
C GLU A 110 3.17 -3.60 0.67
N VAL A 111 4.06 -3.21 1.55
CA VAL A 111 3.84 -2.06 2.44
C VAL A 111 4.71 -0.90 1.97
N ARG A 112 4.20 0.33 2.06
CA ARG A 112 4.89 1.51 1.52
C ARG A 112 4.90 2.66 2.51
N THR A 113 6.04 3.35 2.56
CA THR A 113 6.18 4.60 3.31
C THR A 113 6.86 5.64 2.44
N VAL A 114 6.18 6.78 2.24
CA VAL A 114 6.78 7.97 1.61
C VAL A 114 7.51 8.75 2.68
N VAL A 115 8.82 8.89 2.54
CA VAL A 115 9.73 9.47 3.54
C VAL A 115 9.75 10.98 3.43
N VAL A 116 9.30 11.68 4.49
CA VAL A 116 9.34 13.14 4.64
C VAL A 116 9.87 13.46 6.04
N PRO A 117 11.20 13.60 6.22
CA PRO A 117 11.84 13.69 7.55
C PRO A 117 11.31 14.82 8.45
N GLU A 118 10.90 15.96 7.84
CA GLU A 118 10.38 17.12 8.60
C GLU A 118 8.91 16.93 9.04
N LEU A 119 8.24 15.89 8.55
CA LEU A 119 6.81 15.74 8.73
C LEU A 119 6.44 14.71 9.80
N PHE A 120 7.25 13.67 9.98
CA PHE A 120 7.00 12.61 10.94
C PHE A 120 8.29 11.83 11.27
N ASP A 121 8.27 11.04 12.36
CA ASP A 121 9.36 10.13 12.71
C ASP A 121 9.44 8.96 11.73
N CYS A 122 10.29 9.13 10.70
CA CYS A 122 10.48 8.14 9.65
C CYS A 122 11.15 6.86 10.17
N GLU A 123 12.11 6.96 11.09
CA GLU A 123 12.80 5.79 11.66
C GLU A 123 11.85 4.91 12.45
N LYS A 124 11.08 5.49 13.39
CA LYS A 124 10.07 4.77 14.15
C LYS A 124 9.04 4.12 13.21
N THR A 125 8.55 4.87 12.22
CA THR A 125 7.56 4.37 11.26
C THR A 125 8.10 3.16 10.50
N VAL A 126 9.33 3.25 9.99
CA VAL A 126 9.95 2.15 9.24
C VAL A 126 10.21 0.94 10.14
N ARG A 127 10.75 1.13 11.34
CA ARG A 127 11.03 0.03 12.28
C ARG A 127 9.78 -0.73 12.68
N GLU A 128 8.76 -0.02 13.18
CA GLU A 128 7.55 -0.66 13.68
C GLU A 128 6.76 -1.34 12.55
N THR A 129 6.68 -0.69 11.38
CA THR A 129 6.06 -1.30 10.19
C THR A 129 6.80 -2.56 9.75
N ALA A 130 8.13 -2.50 9.68
CA ALA A 130 8.97 -3.63 9.32
C ALA A 130 8.84 -4.79 10.31
N ARG A 131 8.92 -4.51 11.62
CA ARG A 131 8.78 -5.49 12.69
C ARG A 131 7.48 -6.25 12.60
N LEU A 132 6.36 -5.52 12.41
CA LEU A 132 5.05 -6.15 12.29
C LEU A 132 4.96 -6.98 11.00
N ALA A 133 5.32 -6.43 9.87
CA ALA A 133 5.25 -7.14 8.59
C ALA A 133 6.15 -8.39 8.56
N ALA A 134 7.38 -8.28 9.09
CA ALA A 134 8.33 -9.38 9.15
C ALA A 134 7.83 -10.59 9.96
N SER A 135 7.01 -10.36 11.00
CA SER A 135 6.45 -11.44 11.81
C SER A 135 5.48 -12.35 11.04
N TYR A 136 5.08 -11.95 9.84
CA TYR A 136 4.15 -12.71 8.97
C TYR A 136 4.76 -13.18 7.64
N LEU A 137 6.09 -13.09 7.45
CA LEU A 137 6.74 -13.51 6.20
C LEU A 137 6.50 -14.99 5.86
N GLU A 138 6.21 -15.83 6.85
CA GLU A 138 5.81 -17.22 6.63
C GLU A 138 4.45 -17.37 5.93
N ARG A 139 3.61 -16.31 5.95
CA ARG A 139 2.29 -16.30 5.30
C ARG A 139 2.34 -15.89 3.85
N GLY A 140 3.41 -15.20 3.44
CA GLY A 140 3.61 -14.73 2.07
C GLY A 140 4.83 -13.82 1.95
N ASN A 141 5.28 -13.61 0.73
CA ASN A 141 6.35 -12.66 0.48
C ASN A 141 5.80 -11.23 0.55
N ILE A 142 6.27 -10.46 1.51
CA ILE A 142 5.88 -9.06 1.71
C ILE A 142 7.07 -8.18 1.34
N ARG A 143 6.86 -7.25 0.39
CA ARG A 143 7.85 -6.21 0.07
C ARG A 143 7.64 -4.99 0.94
N TYR A 144 8.73 -4.40 1.43
CA TYR A 144 8.69 -3.06 1.99
C TYR A 144 9.30 -2.06 1.02
N LYS A 145 8.50 -1.11 0.56
CA LYS A 145 8.91 -0.07 -0.36
C LYS A 145 9.05 1.26 0.37
N ILE A 146 10.27 1.73 0.48
CA ILE A 146 10.64 3.04 1.05
C ILE A 146 10.78 4.02 -0.10
N ILE A 147 9.93 5.04 -0.12
CA ILE A 147 9.77 5.95 -1.25
C ILE A 147 10.28 7.33 -0.85
N ALA A 148 11.25 7.86 -1.59
CA ALA A 148 11.66 9.24 -1.42
C ALA A 148 10.51 10.20 -1.74
N TYR A 149 10.23 11.14 -0.85
CA TYR A 149 9.35 12.25 -1.17
C TYR A 149 9.87 13.02 -2.38
N ARG A 150 8.94 13.44 -3.25
CA ARG A 150 9.23 14.29 -4.41
C ARG A 150 8.20 15.40 -4.48
N PRO A 151 8.59 16.68 -4.65
CA PRO A 151 7.67 17.82 -4.66
C PRO A 151 6.75 17.89 -5.90
N MET A 152 6.96 17.03 -6.90
CA MET A 152 6.15 16.99 -8.11
C MET A 152 4.77 16.39 -7.88
N GLY A 153 3.71 17.15 -8.24
CA GLY A 153 2.32 16.68 -8.14
C GLY A 153 1.73 16.72 -6.74
N VAL A 154 2.45 17.26 -5.75
CA VAL A 154 1.93 17.47 -4.40
C VAL A 154 1.19 18.82 -4.30
N ARG A 155 0.30 18.96 -3.31
CA ARG A 155 -0.35 20.22 -3.02
C ARG A 155 0.70 21.26 -2.63
N GLU A 156 0.50 22.54 -2.99
CA GLU A 156 1.42 23.64 -2.73
C GLU A 156 1.85 23.72 -1.24
N ALA A 157 0.92 23.48 -0.32
CA ALA A 157 1.18 23.47 1.12
C ALA A 157 2.25 22.43 1.55
N TYR A 158 2.55 21.43 0.73
CA TYR A 158 3.53 20.37 1.02
C TYR A 158 4.75 20.42 0.10
N SER A 159 4.81 21.36 -0.85
CA SER A 159 5.90 21.43 -1.85
C SER A 159 7.22 21.96 -1.28
N HIS A 160 7.23 22.49 -0.07
CA HIS A 160 8.38 23.10 0.59
C HIS A 160 9.29 22.09 1.34
N TYR A 161 8.84 20.83 1.52
CA TYR A 161 9.66 19.81 2.17
C TYR A 161 10.84 19.37 1.31
N HIS A 162 11.94 19.00 1.96
CA HIS A 162 13.13 18.56 1.27
C HIS A 162 13.01 17.10 0.81
N VAL A 163 13.61 16.82 -0.35
CA VAL A 163 13.80 15.44 -0.79
C VAL A 163 14.84 14.79 0.13
N PRO A 164 14.54 13.66 0.79
CA PRO A 164 15.51 12.97 1.63
C PRO A 164 16.73 12.55 0.80
N ASP A 165 17.91 12.63 1.38
CA ASP A 165 19.13 12.17 0.72
C ASP A 165 19.21 10.63 0.68
N GLN A 166 20.07 10.12 -0.20
CA GLN A 166 20.21 8.68 -0.40
C GLN A 166 20.75 7.98 0.84
N ALA A 167 21.65 8.64 1.61
CA ALA A 167 22.22 8.06 2.83
C ALA A 167 21.16 7.81 3.89
N PHE A 168 20.21 8.73 4.05
CA PHE A 168 19.09 8.56 4.97
C PHE A 168 18.12 7.46 4.50
N LEU A 169 17.84 7.39 3.20
CA LEU A 169 17.00 6.32 2.64
C LEU A 169 17.66 4.94 2.80
N ASP A 170 18.97 4.84 2.58
CA ASP A 170 19.72 3.60 2.78
C ASP A 170 19.75 3.20 4.25
N HIS A 171 19.88 4.16 5.16
CA HIS A 171 19.76 3.93 6.60
C HIS A 171 18.39 3.36 6.97
N LEU A 172 17.30 3.95 6.46
CA LEU A 172 15.94 3.43 6.70
C LEU A 172 15.76 2.00 6.14
N ALA A 173 16.33 1.72 4.98
CA ALA A 173 16.28 0.38 4.40
C ALA A 173 17.04 -0.64 5.26
N GLU A 174 18.18 -0.24 5.84
CA GLU A 174 18.93 -1.10 6.77
C GLU A 174 18.15 -1.34 8.06
N LEU A 175 17.48 -0.30 8.61
CA LEU A 175 16.59 -0.47 9.75
C LEU A 175 15.48 -1.49 9.47
N ALA A 176 14.85 -1.43 8.30
CA ALA A 176 13.82 -2.39 7.92
C ALA A 176 14.37 -3.83 7.85
N ARG A 177 15.59 -4.02 7.33
CA ARG A 177 16.26 -5.33 7.29
C ARG A 177 16.60 -5.85 8.67
N LEU A 178 17.08 -4.97 9.56
CA LEU A 178 17.39 -5.33 10.96
C LEU A 178 16.13 -5.78 11.73
N GLU A 179 14.96 -5.26 11.38
CA GLU A 179 13.68 -5.71 11.95
C GLU A 179 13.13 -6.98 11.27
N GLY A 180 13.86 -7.57 10.32
CA GLY A 180 13.56 -8.87 9.74
C GLY A 180 12.99 -8.86 8.31
N MET A 181 12.81 -7.69 7.68
CA MET A 181 12.34 -7.64 6.29
C MET A 181 13.41 -8.17 5.32
N THR A 182 13.01 -9.06 4.42
CA THR A 182 13.90 -9.69 3.42
C THR A 182 13.83 -9.04 2.04
N ASP A 183 12.70 -8.43 1.67
CA ASP A 183 12.50 -7.71 0.40
C ASP A 183 12.27 -6.23 0.71
N VAL A 184 13.32 -5.41 0.62
CA VAL A 184 13.28 -3.96 0.88
C VAL A 184 13.75 -3.22 -0.36
N LEU A 185 12.87 -2.37 -0.90
CA LEU A 185 13.12 -1.57 -2.10
C LEU A 185 13.10 -0.08 -1.75
N VAL A 186 14.13 0.66 -2.17
CA VAL A 186 14.20 2.13 -2.09
C VAL A 186 13.97 2.72 -3.49
N VAL A 187 13.11 3.75 -3.59
CA VAL A 187 12.78 4.42 -4.87
C VAL A 187 12.61 5.91 -4.71
#